data_e28f96273af9e92ceb2e76408f65c145
#
_entry.id   e28f96273af9e92ceb2e76408f65c145
#
_cell.length_a   1.000
_cell.length_b   1.000
_cell.length_c   1.000
_cell.angle_alpha   90.00
_cell.angle_beta   90.00
_cell.angle_gamma   90.00
#
_symmetry.space_group_name_H-M   'P 1'
#
loop_
_entity.id
_entity.type
_entity.pdbx_description
1 polymer ?
#
loop_
_entity_poly.entity_id
_entity_poly.type
_entity_poly.pdbx_seq_one_letter_code
_entity_poly.pdbx_strand_id
1 'polypeptide(L)'
;MNRQLPDGFTARPAVTEDAERVANLVNTQSEHAGRGRPVTLERVLQNWDHPKFDLATDSRLVFAPDGGLIGFARIRDVKDPPVDVFGGFVVHPDHDGTAWLWDDLFGWMEAEARRVIPKAPPDARIALVAGAPEGDRTEQRELERHGFNHSRTFHLMQIDFPSESSARRKEPGLWPEGIGVREFVPGNDDEALVTAWCEAFANHYGIVKQPFETELEEWRQLMREDDFDPSLWFLAYNCDDGTVVGLCVCHASAPGDPDRARISDIGVRPPWQRRGIGRALLLHAFGALADRGIQGSVLSVDTENKSGAPALYEGVGMHSVRANHTYVKELRPGRNLVVQ
;
A
#
# COMPACT_ATOMS: atom_id res chain seq x y z
N MET A 1 -12.81 -14.21 22.73
CA MET A 1 -13.15 -13.94 24.15
C MET A 1 -13.13 -12.44 24.34
N ASN A 2 -14.27 -11.80 24.62
CA ASN A 2 -14.29 -10.38 25.01
C ASN A 2 -13.55 -10.27 26.34
N ARG A 3 -12.29 -9.85 26.35
CA ARG A 3 -11.60 -9.51 27.60
C ARG A 3 -12.30 -8.28 28.17
N GLN A 4 -12.64 -8.32 29.43
CA GLN A 4 -13.22 -7.18 30.12
C GLN A 4 -12.15 -6.09 30.22
N LEU A 5 -12.46 -4.90 29.70
CA LEU A 5 -11.59 -3.74 29.82
C LEU A 5 -11.46 -3.33 31.29
N PRO A 6 -10.36 -2.70 31.69
CA PRO A 6 -10.25 -2.14 33.04
C PRO A 6 -11.36 -1.12 33.32
N ASP A 7 -11.65 -0.90 34.60
CA ASP A 7 -12.70 0.01 35.07
C ASP A 7 -12.53 1.42 34.45
N GLY A 8 -13.61 1.95 33.92
CA GLY A 8 -13.68 3.27 33.29
C GLY A 8 -13.21 3.33 31.84
N PHE A 9 -12.51 2.32 31.30
CA PHE A 9 -12.17 2.26 29.89
C PHE A 9 -13.34 1.69 29.07
N THR A 10 -13.51 2.20 27.87
CA THR A 10 -14.57 1.76 26.97
C THR A 10 -14.03 1.47 25.57
N ALA A 11 -14.69 0.56 24.84
CA ALA A 11 -14.36 0.31 23.46
C ALA A 11 -15.64 0.13 22.62
N ARG A 12 -15.58 0.63 21.39
CA ARG A 12 -16.68 0.54 20.42
C ARG A 12 -16.14 0.62 18.98
N PRO A 13 -16.93 0.25 17.97
CA PRO A 13 -16.66 0.60 16.59
C PRO A 13 -16.56 2.11 16.39
N ALA A 14 -15.85 2.54 15.37
CA ALA A 14 -15.83 3.93 14.94
C ALA A 14 -17.15 4.32 14.28
N VAL A 15 -17.46 5.61 14.36
CA VAL A 15 -18.47 6.28 13.55
C VAL A 15 -17.82 7.42 12.78
N THR A 16 -18.47 7.94 11.74
CA THR A 16 -17.88 8.97 10.87
C THR A 16 -17.35 10.19 11.66
N GLU A 17 -18.07 10.57 12.74
CA GLU A 17 -17.72 11.69 13.62
C GLU A 17 -16.43 11.48 14.41
N ASP A 18 -15.93 10.26 14.50
CA ASP A 18 -14.65 9.94 15.17
C ASP A 18 -13.43 10.20 14.26
N ALA A 19 -13.63 10.52 12.99
CA ALA A 19 -12.55 10.65 12.03
C ALA A 19 -11.48 11.67 12.45
N GLU A 20 -11.89 12.80 13.05
CA GLU A 20 -10.96 13.81 13.57
C GLU A 20 -10.15 13.27 14.76
N ARG A 21 -10.79 12.54 15.68
CA ARG A 21 -10.11 11.90 16.82
C ARG A 21 -9.08 10.87 16.37
N VAL A 22 -9.43 10.09 15.34
CA VAL A 22 -8.52 9.10 14.75
C VAL A 22 -7.36 9.80 14.03
N ALA A 23 -7.62 10.87 13.26
CA ALA A 23 -6.55 11.68 12.65
C ALA A 23 -5.59 12.23 13.71
N ASN A 24 -6.12 12.78 14.81
CA ASN A 24 -5.32 13.31 15.91
C ASN A 24 -4.48 12.22 16.59
N LEU A 25 -5.05 11.04 16.87
CA LEU A 25 -4.32 9.89 17.45
C LEU A 25 -3.16 9.45 16.54
N VAL A 26 -3.44 9.29 15.22
CA VAL A 26 -2.43 8.92 14.23
C VAL A 26 -1.31 9.96 14.17
N ASN A 27 -1.66 11.24 14.21
CA ASN A 27 -0.69 12.34 14.16
C ASN A 27 0.16 12.40 15.41
N THR A 28 -0.45 12.27 16.60
CA THR A 28 0.29 12.23 17.88
C THR A 28 1.32 11.09 17.89
N GLN A 29 0.92 9.89 17.47
CA GLN A 29 1.83 8.75 17.39
C GLN A 29 2.92 8.97 16.31
N SER A 30 2.55 9.57 15.16
CA SER A 30 3.50 9.85 14.08
C SER A 30 4.54 10.90 14.48
N GLU A 31 4.13 11.96 15.18
CA GLU A 31 5.03 12.98 15.72
C GLU A 31 5.98 12.38 16.77
N HIS A 32 5.45 11.59 17.71
CA HIS A 32 6.27 10.90 18.71
C HIS A 32 7.33 10.00 18.07
N ALA A 33 6.97 9.31 17.01
CA ALA A 33 7.86 8.42 16.26
C ALA A 33 8.74 9.14 15.22
N GLY A 34 8.66 10.46 15.11
CA GLY A 34 9.42 11.24 14.11
C GLY A 34 9.00 10.92 12.66
N ARG A 35 7.75 10.55 12.43
CA ARG A 35 7.23 10.07 11.15
C ARG A 35 6.48 11.16 10.39
N GLY A 36 7.03 11.64 9.31
CA GLY A 36 6.38 12.29 8.18
C GLY A 36 5.39 13.42 8.45
N ARG A 37 4.55 13.71 7.44
CA ARG A 37 3.51 14.74 7.49
C ARG A 37 2.23 14.23 8.15
N PRO A 38 1.44 15.14 8.78
CA PRO A 38 0.18 14.78 9.41
C PRO A 38 -0.82 14.15 8.43
N VAL A 39 -1.58 13.18 8.94
CA VAL A 39 -2.76 12.64 8.25
C VAL A 39 -3.91 13.64 8.40
N THR A 40 -4.58 13.99 7.30
CA THR A 40 -5.72 14.91 7.33
C THR A 40 -7.02 14.18 7.66
N LEU A 41 -8.01 14.92 8.18
CA LEU A 41 -9.37 14.43 8.38
C LEU A 41 -9.95 13.83 7.09
N GLU A 42 -9.80 14.54 5.97
CA GLU A 42 -10.26 14.11 4.66
C GLU A 42 -9.68 12.74 4.28
N ARG A 43 -8.38 12.53 4.51
CA ARG A 43 -7.73 11.26 4.23
C ARG A 43 -8.26 10.11 5.09
N VAL A 44 -8.60 10.36 6.35
CA VAL A 44 -9.25 9.35 7.20
C VAL A 44 -10.61 8.99 6.63
N LEU A 45 -11.42 10.00 6.27
CA LEU A 45 -12.75 9.79 5.69
C LEU A 45 -12.69 9.04 4.36
N GLN A 46 -11.78 9.40 3.44
CA GLN A 46 -11.56 8.65 2.20
C GLN A 46 -11.20 7.18 2.43
N ASN A 47 -10.35 6.90 3.43
CA ASN A 47 -10.02 5.51 3.78
C ASN A 47 -11.23 4.74 4.33
N TRP A 48 -12.17 5.42 4.95
CA TRP A 48 -13.38 4.81 5.53
C TRP A 48 -14.52 4.65 4.52
N ASP A 49 -14.52 5.44 3.44
CA ASP A 49 -15.50 5.35 2.34
C ASP A 49 -15.21 4.22 1.35
N HIS A 50 -14.22 3.36 1.63
CA HIS A 50 -13.88 2.26 0.75
C HIS A 50 -14.99 1.20 0.73
N PRO A 51 -15.46 0.72 -0.47
CA PRO A 51 -16.61 -0.18 -0.60
C PRO A 51 -16.51 -1.50 0.18
N LYS A 52 -15.29 -1.98 0.46
CA LYS A 52 -15.04 -3.19 1.24
C LYS A 52 -14.68 -2.89 2.70
N PHE A 53 -15.07 -1.75 3.26
CA PHE A 53 -14.77 -1.37 4.65
C PHE A 53 -16.03 -0.88 5.36
N ASP A 54 -16.44 -1.58 6.42
CA ASP A 54 -17.57 -1.22 7.25
C ASP A 54 -17.08 -0.81 8.65
N LEU A 55 -17.26 0.47 9.00
CA LEU A 55 -16.85 1.01 10.30
C LEU A 55 -17.40 0.20 11.48
N ALA A 56 -18.64 -0.30 11.37
CA ALA A 56 -19.29 -1.03 12.46
C ALA A 56 -18.64 -2.39 12.76
N THR A 57 -18.03 -3.01 11.75
CA THR A 57 -17.46 -4.36 11.88
C THR A 57 -15.94 -4.39 11.75
N ASP A 58 -15.37 -3.42 11.04
CA ASP A 58 -13.96 -3.46 10.64
C ASP A 58 -13.10 -2.44 11.40
N SER A 59 -13.68 -1.78 12.44
CA SER A 59 -12.97 -0.83 13.28
C SER A 59 -13.21 -1.04 14.76
N ARG A 60 -12.24 -0.63 15.58
CA ARG A 60 -12.31 -0.61 17.03
C ARG A 60 -11.59 0.62 17.58
N LEU A 61 -12.26 1.40 18.39
CA LEU A 61 -11.73 2.51 19.16
C LEU A 61 -11.71 2.14 20.64
N VAL A 62 -10.64 2.51 21.34
CA VAL A 62 -10.51 2.34 22.81
C VAL A 62 -10.33 3.70 23.45
N PHE A 63 -11.15 4.00 24.46
CA PHE A 63 -11.18 5.28 25.15
C PHE A 63 -10.78 5.12 26.61
N ALA A 64 -10.01 6.10 27.11
CA ALA A 64 -9.70 6.25 28.54
C ALA A 64 -10.90 6.78 29.32
N PRO A 65 -10.87 6.71 30.68
CA PRO A 65 -11.97 7.19 31.54
C PRO A 65 -12.32 8.68 31.38
N ASP A 66 -11.40 9.49 30.92
CA ASP A 66 -11.59 10.92 30.60
C ASP A 66 -12.20 11.16 29.20
N GLY A 67 -12.44 10.09 28.43
CA GLY A 67 -12.98 10.14 27.06
C GLY A 67 -11.92 10.34 25.98
N GLY A 68 -10.64 10.38 26.32
CA GLY A 68 -9.52 10.44 25.36
C GLY A 68 -9.41 9.15 24.56
N LEU A 69 -9.22 9.27 23.24
CA LEU A 69 -8.97 8.13 22.35
C LEU A 69 -7.51 7.68 22.54
N ILE A 70 -7.30 6.44 23.00
CA ILE A 70 -5.99 5.89 23.31
C ILE A 70 -5.56 4.74 22.41
N GLY A 71 -6.50 4.13 21.67
CA GLY A 71 -6.21 3.04 20.76
C GLY A 71 -7.20 2.99 19.62
N PHE A 72 -6.69 2.65 18.43
CA PHE A 72 -7.46 2.38 17.24
C PHE A 72 -6.95 1.12 16.57
N ALA A 73 -7.86 0.24 16.17
CA ALA A 73 -7.55 -0.89 15.30
C ALA A 73 -8.56 -1.00 14.16
N ARG A 74 -8.12 -1.57 13.06
CA ARG A 74 -8.95 -1.87 11.89
C ARG A 74 -8.49 -3.14 11.21
N ILE A 75 -9.39 -3.76 10.46
CA ILE A 75 -9.08 -4.84 9.54
C ILE A 75 -9.59 -4.51 8.13
N ARG A 76 -8.99 -5.12 7.11
CA ARG A 76 -9.45 -5.03 5.71
C ARG A 76 -9.21 -6.37 5.00
N ASP A 77 -10.25 -6.93 4.40
CA ASP A 77 -10.20 -8.13 3.55
C ASP A 77 -10.39 -7.72 2.08
N VAL A 78 -9.38 -7.12 1.49
CA VAL A 78 -9.47 -6.54 0.13
C VAL A 78 -9.26 -7.56 -0.99
N LYS A 79 -8.71 -8.74 -0.69
CA LYS A 79 -8.39 -9.76 -1.70
C LYS A 79 -9.58 -10.69 -1.95
N ASP A 80 -9.66 -11.23 -3.17
CA ASP A 80 -10.58 -12.29 -3.54
C ASP A 80 -9.80 -13.47 -4.17
N PRO A 81 -9.80 -14.66 -3.55
CA PRO A 81 -10.38 -14.98 -2.24
C PRO A 81 -9.68 -14.28 -1.07
N PRO A 82 -10.40 -14.04 0.07
CA PRO A 82 -9.87 -13.32 1.22
C PRO A 82 -8.92 -14.20 2.06
N VAL A 83 -7.68 -14.32 1.60
CA VAL A 83 -6.65 -15.19 2.21
C VAL A 83 -5.65 -14.45 3.09
N ASP A 84 -5.43 -13.15 2.82
CA ASP A 84 -4.69 -12.24 3.69
C ASP A 84 -5.61 -11.10 4.14
N VAL A 85 -5.82 -11.00 5.44
CA VAL A 85 -6.56 -9.91 6.07
C VAL A 85 -5.56 -8.89 6.60
N PHE A 86 -5.70 -7.63 6.22
CA PHE A 86 -4.78 -6.58 6.62
C PHE A 86 -5.27 -5.90 7.91
N GLY A 87 -4.49 -6.02 8.97
CA GLY A 87 -4.68 -5.32 10.23
C GLY A 87 -3.90 -4.01 10.28
N GLY A 88 -4.52 -2.96 10.79
CA GLY A 88 -3.86 -1.70 11.13
C GLY A 88 -4.19 -1.32 12.57
N PHE A 89 -3.25 -0.72 13.27
CA PHE A 89 -3.42 -0.30 14.65
C PHE A 89 -2.64 0.98 14.94
N VAL A 90 -3.08 1.73 15.94
CA VAL A 90 -2.40 2.90 16.49
C VAL A 90 -2.65 2.93 17.98
N VAL A 91 -1.60 3.13 18.77
CA VAL A 91 -1.67 3.32 20.23
C VAL A 91 -1.11 4.70 20.57
N HIS A 92 -1.80 5.40 21.46
CA HIS A 92 -1.33 6.70 21.95
C HIS A 92 0.01 6.53 22.67
N PRO A 93 1.03 7.37 22.43
CA PRO A 93 2.38 7.20 23.00
C PRO A 93 2.40 7.07 24.53
N ASP A 94 1.55 7.80 25.24
CA ASP A 94 1.46 7.73 26.70
C ASP A 94 0.94 6.36 27.21
N HIS A 95 0.45 5.52 26.31
CA HIS A 95 -0.09 4.19 26.58
C HIS A 95 0.71 3.04 25.95
N ASP A 96 1.86 3.31 25.35
CA ASP A 96 2.73 2.30 24.72
C ASP A 96 3.09 1.13 25.66
N GLY A 97 3.31 1.42 26.94
CA GLY A 97 3.59 0.41 27.96
C GLY A 97 2.37 -0.36 28.48
N THR A 98 1.17 -0.08 27.96
CA THR A 98 -0.10 -0.62 28.49
C THR A 98 -0.43 -1.97 27.85
N ALA A 99 0.06 -3.05 28.45
CA ALA A 99 -0.06 -4.41 27.87
C ALA A 99 -1.50 -4.85 27.56
N TRP A 100 -2.49 -4.50 28.41
CA TRP A 100 -3.88 -4.88 28.17
C TRP A 100 -4.46 -4.20 26.91
N LEU A 101 -4.00 -2.99 26.58
CA LEU A 101 -4.47 -2.25 25.39
C LEU A 101 -4.01 -2.96 24.10
N TRP A 102 -2.75 -3.39 24.05
CA TRP A 102 -2.24 -4.20 22.95
C TRP A 102 -2.97 -5.55 22.85
N ASP A 103 -3.20 -6.21 24.02
CA ASP A 103 -3.97 -7.46 24.08
C ASP A 103 -5.40 -7.29 23.55
N ASP A 104 -6.05 -6.17 23.84
CA ASP A 104 -7.40 -5.87 23.36
C ASP A 104 -7.43 -5.63 21.85
N LEU A 105 -6.56 -4.75 21.35
CA LEU A 105 -6.50 -4.41 19.93
C LEU A 105 -6.14 -5.62 19.05
N PHE A 106 -5.07 -6.35 19.42
CA PHE A 106 -4.66 -7.53 18.64
C PHE A 106 -5.63 -8.70 18.77
N GLY A 107 -6.20 -8.90 19.97
CA GLY A 107 -7.23 -9.91 20.18
C GLY A 107 -8.49 -9.65 19.36
N TRP A 108 -8.91 -8.39 19.26
CA TRP A 108 -10.03 -7.97 18.42
C TRP A 108 -9.70 -8.17 16.93
N MET A 109 -8.54 -7.68 16.47
CA MET A 109 -8.13 -7.85 15.06
C MET A 109 -8.12 -9.33 14.65
N GLU A 110 -7.58 -10.21 15.51
CA GLU A 110 -7.57 -11.65 15.22
C GLU A 110 -8.98 -12.24 15.16
N ALA A 111 -9.86 -11.87 16.11
CA ALA A 111 -11.23 -12.35 16.14
C ALA A 111 -12.01 -11.96 14.89
N GLU A 112 -11.90 -10.69 14.48
CA GLU A 112 -12.58 -10.19 13.28
C GLU A 112 -11.95 -10.77 12.00
N ALA A 113 -10.63 -10.88 11.91
CA ALA A 113 -9.96 -11.49 10.77
C ALA A 113 -10.36 -12.97 10.56
N ARG A 114 -10.69 -13.71 11.63
CA ARG A 114 -11.20 -15.09 11.51
C ARG A 114 -12.56 -15.21 10.84
N ARG A 115 -13.33 -14.10 10.72
CA ARG A 115 -14.65 -14.08 10.04
C ARG A 115 -14.54 -14.33 8.54
N VAL A 116 -13.35 -14.17 7.94
CA VAL A 116 -13.14 -14.48 6.52
C VAL A 116 -12.95 -15.98 6.25
N ILE A 117 -12.62 -16.78 7.28
CA ILE A 117 -12.34 -18.22 7.13
C ILE A 117 -13.45 -18.97 6.37
N PRO A 118 -14.74 -18.77 6.67
CA PRO A 118 -15.82 -19.42 5.92
C PRO A 118 -15.98 -18.95 4.47
N LYS A 119 -15.47 -17.76 4.14
CA LYS A 119 -15.57 -17.17 2.80
C LYS A 119 -14.45 -17.66 1.87
N ALA A 120 -13.33 -18.11 2.43
CA ALA A 120 -12.16 -18.54 1.68
C ALA A 120 -12.22 -20.05 1.32
N PRO A 121 -11.53 -20.50 0.27
CA PRO A 121 -11.44 -21.91 -0.07
C PRO A 121 -11.03 -22.77 1.14
N PRO A 122 -11.63 -23.97 1.35
CA PRO A 122 -11.45 -24.75 2.58
C PRO A 122 -10.00 -25.23 2.79
N ASP A 123 -9.25 -25.39 1.72
CA ASP A 123 -7.85 -25.81 1.72
C ASP A 123 -6.85 -24.64 1.75
N ALA A 124 -7.31 -23.39 1.65
CA ALA A 124 -6.43 -22.23 1.60
C ALA A 124 -5.88 -21.84 2.98
N ARG A 125 -4.60 -21.47 3.03
CA ARG A 125 -4.00 -20.78 4.17
C ARG A 125 -4.65 -19.40 4.34
N ILE A 126 -4.97 -19.04 5.59
CA ILE A 126 -5.49 -17.70 5.93
C ILE A 126 -4.53 -17.05 6.92
N ALA A 127 -4.24 -15.78 6.71
CA ALA A 127 -3.36 -15.03 7.57
C ALA A 127 -3.90 -13.64 7.90
N LEU A 128 -3.53 -13.14 9.09
CA LEU A 128 -3.62 -11.75 9.46
C LEU A 128 -2.25 -11.11 9.21
N VAL A 129 -2.24 -10.03 8.43
CA VAL A 129 -1.04 -9.30 8.02
C VAL A 129 -1.06 -7.93 8.67
N ALA A 130 0.02 -7.54 9.32
CA ALA A 130 0.16 -6.22 9.92
C ALA A 130 1.55 -5.65 9.61
N GLY A 131 1.72 -4.34 9.76
CA GLY A 131 2.99 -3.67 9.52
C GLY A 131 3.47 -2.92 10.72
N ALA A 132 4.80 -2.81 10.86
CA ALA A 132 5.46 -1.90 11.79
C ALA A 132 6.67 -1.24 11.12
N PRO A 133 6.94 0.05 11.35
CA PRO A 133 8.17 0.69 10.89
C PRO A 133 9.40 0.06 11.52
N GLU A 134 10.51 0.04 10.77
CA GLU A 134 11.79 -0.51 11.24
C GLU A 134 12.27 0.14 12.56
N GLY A 135 12.02 1.44 12.73
CA GLY A 135 12.41 2.19 13.93
C GLY A 135 11.52 1.97 15.16
N ASP A 136 10.33 1.35 15.00
CA ASP A 136 9.39 1.19 16.11
C ASP A 136 9.52 -0.18 16.79
N ARG A 137 10.42 -0.23 17.77
CA ARG A 137 10.69 -1.45 18.53
C ARG A 137 9.53 -1.90 19.42
N THR A 138 8.66 -0.99 19.82
CA THR A 138 7.49 -1.32 20.63
C THR A 138 6.45 -2.05 19.79
N GLU A 139 6.07 -1.49 18.64
CA GLU A 139 5.13 -2.14 17.72
C GLU A 139 5.66 -3.52 17.27
N GLN A 140 6.95 -3.62 16.90
CA GLN A 140 7.57 -4.89 16.49
C GLN A 140 7.47 -5.95 17.58
N ARG A 141 7.88 -5.62 18.81
CA ARG A 141 7.81 -6.53 19.97
C ARG A 141 6.39 -6.95 20.29
N GLU A 142 5.42 -6.03 20.22
CA GLU A 142 4.02 -6.35 20.48
C GLU A 142 3.42 -7.26 19.41
N LEU A 143 3.78 -7.07 18.13
CA LEU A 143 3.42 -8.01 17.05
C LEU A 143 3.96 -9.42 17.34
N GLU A 144 5.26 -9.53 17.67
CA GLU A 144 5.90 -10.81 17.97
C GLU A 144 5.26 -11.47 19.22
N ARG A 145 4.98 -10.71 20.27
CA ARG A 145 4.31 -11.19 21.50
C ARG A 145 2.93 -11.76 21.20
N HIS A 146 2.23 -11.23 20.19
CA HIS A 146 0.92 -11.71 19.76
C HIS A 146 0.98 -12.79 18.69
N GLY A 147 2.15 -13.37 18.43
CA GLY A 147 2.33 -14.52 17.54
C GLY A 147 2.42 -14.17 16.06
N PHE A 148 2.72 -12.93 15.74
CA PHE A 148 3.10 -12.56 14.38
C PHE A 148 4.59 -12.86 14.15
N ASN A 149 4.92 -13.22 12.93
CA ASN A 149 6.29 -13.45 12.51
C ASN A 149 6.66 -12.45 11.41
N HIS A 150 7.86 -11.90 11.47
CA HIS A 150 8.39 -11.07 10.38
C HIS A 150 8.41 -11.86 9.08
N SER A 151 7.90 -11.28 8.02
CA SER A 151 7.77 -11.92 6.70
C SER A 151 8.58 -11.20 5.63
N ARG A 152 8.45 -9.87 5.54
CA ARG A 152 9.10 -9.05 4.51
C ARG A 152 9.47 -7.68 5.05
N THR A 153 10.44 -7.06 4.40
CA THR A 153 10.78 -5.64 4.60
C THR A 153 10.57 -4.90 3.30
N PHE A 154 9.88 -3.77 3.38
CA PHE A 154 9.66 -2.87 2.24
C PHE A 154 10.37 -1.55 2.49
N HIS A 155 11.13 -1.09 1.49
CA HIS A 155 11.70 0.24 1.49
C HIS A 155 10.74 1.22 0.81
N LEU A 156 10.50 2.37 1.45
CA LEU A 156 9.96 3.54 0.77
C LEU A 156 11.12 4.23 0.08
N MET A 157 11.12 4.17 -1.25
CA MET A 157 12.11 4.86 -2.09
C MET A 157 11.57 6.23 -2.47
N GLN A 158 12.43 7.25 -2.48
CA GLN A 158 12.08 8.63 -2.80
C GLN A 158 13.07 9.24 -3.78
N ILE A 159 12.59 10.13 -4.61
CA ILE A 159 13.38 11.06 -5.40
C ILE A 159 12.78 12.46 -5.29
N ASP A 160 13.62 13.49 -5.18
CA ASP A 160 13.22 14.90 -5.27
C ASP A 160 13.56 15.44 -6.65
N PHE A 161 12.62 16.15 -7.26
CA PHE A 161 12.85 16.74 -8.57
C PHE A 161 13.51 18.12 -8.40
N PRO A 162 14.49 18.48 -9.25
CA PRO A 162 15.14 19.78 -9.20
C PRO A 162 14.13 20.92 -9.38
N SER A 163 14.26 21.97 -8.57
CA SER A 163 13.39 23.15 -8.61
C SER A 163 13.60 24.05 -9.84
N GLU A 164 14.74 23.94 -10.52
CA GLU A 164 15.08 24.78 -11.68
C GLU A 164 14.67 24.14 -13.00
N SER A 165 14.02 24.90 -13.87
CA SER A 165 13.54 24.45 -15.19
C SER A 165 14.63 23.94 -16.13
N SER A 166 15.89 24.34 -15.94
CA SER A 166 17.04 23.87 -16.70
C SER A 166 17.50 22.46 -16.32
N ALA A 167 17.27 22.04 -15.07
CA ALA A 167 17.58 20.69 -14.60
C ALA A 167 16.43 19.71 -14.90
N ARG A 168 15.21 20.21 -15.13
CA ARG A 168 14.02 19.40 -15.50
C ARG A 168 14.12 18.80 -16.90
N ARG A 169 14.92 19.40 -17.80
CA ARG A 169 15.24 18.84 -19.12
C ARG A 169 16.44 17.89 -19.06
N LYS A 170 16.51 16.96 -18.13
CA LYS A 170 17.28 15.74 -18.44
C LYS A 170 16.55 15.10 -19.61
N GLU A 171 17.28 14.92 -20.71
CA GLU A 171 16.80 14.35 -21.96
C GLU A 171 15.75 13.26 -21.69
N PRO A 172 14.61 13.29 -22.42
CA PRO A 172 13.66 12.19 -22.32
C PRO A 172 14.46 10.90 -22.47
N GLY A 173 14.42 10.03 -21.45
CA GLY A 173 15.29 8.86 -21.42
C GLY A 173 15.22 8.18 -22.77
N LEU A 174 16.40 7.97 -23.38
CA LEU A 174 16.46 7.33 -24.70
C LEU A 174 15.67 6.02 -24.62
N TRP A 175 14.53 5.99 -25.30
CA TRP A 175 13.74 4.78 -25.40
C TRP A 175 14.53 3.73 -26.16
N PRO A 176 14.48 2.46 -25.75
CA PRO A 176 15.06 1.38 -26.52
C PRO A 176 14.47 1.36 -27.94
N GLU A 177 15.30 0.99 -28.93
CA GLU A 177 14.87 0.89 -30.32
C GLU A 177 13.60 0.04 -30.45
N GLY A 178 12.64 0.51 -31.25
CA GLY A 178 11.35 -0.13 -31.46
C GLY A 178 10.35 -0.02 -30.30
N ILE A 179 10.65 0.77 -29.25
CA ILE A 179 9.75 0.98 -28.11
C ILE A 179 9.28 2.43 -28.07
N GLY A 180 7.95 2.60 -28.05
CA GLY A 180 7.28 3.87 -27.81
C GLY A 180 6.67 3.96 -26.42
N VAL A 181 6.23 5.18 -26.04
CA VAL A 181 5.43 5.43 -24.85
C VAL A 181 4.22 6.27 -25.20
N ARG A 182 3.13 6.05 -24.50
CA ARG A 182 1.92 6.88 -24.57
C ARG A 182 1.18 6.87 -23.25
N GLU A 183 0.31 7.85 -23.10
CA GLU A 183 -0.63 7.89 -21.99
C GLU A 183 -1.68 6.78 -22.16
N PHE A 184 -2.24 6.34 -21.04
CA PHE A 184 -3.31 5.38 -20.97
C PHE A 184 -4.64 6.02 -21.43
N VAL A 185 -5.42 5.29 -22.22
CA VAL A 185 -6.74 5.72 -22.69
C VAL A 185 -7.80 4.78 -22.11
N PRO A 186 -8.59 5.25 -21.08
CA PRO A 186 -9.62 4.43 -20.46
C PRO A 186 -10.62 3.87 -21.47
N GLY A 187 -11.02 2.62 -21.28
CA GLY A 187 -11.93 1.90 -22.18
C GLY A 187 -11.27 1.33 -23.43
N ASN A 188 -10.16 1.91 -23.90
CA ASN A 188 -9.40 1.37 -25.03
C ASN A 188 -8.24 0.47 -24.60
N ASP A 189 -7.60 0.83 -23.50
CA ASP A 189 -6.36 0.20 -23.05
C ASP A 189 -6.52 -0.72 -21.83
N ASP A 190 -7.72 -0.80 -21.27
CA ASP A 190 -7.99 -1.53 -20.01
C ASP A 190 -7.43 -2.97 -20.06
N GLU A 191 -7.80 -3.73 -21.09
CA GLU A 191 -7.36 -5.13 -21.24
C GLU A 191 -5.85 -5.24 -21.49
N ALA A 192 -5.28 -4.32 -22.27
CA ALA A 192 -3.86 -4.32 -22.58
C ALA A 192 -3.01 -3.96 -21.34
N LEU A 193 -3.46 -2.99 -20.53
CA LEU A 193 -2.86 -2.63 -19.23
C LEU A 193 -2.87 -3.83 -18.31
N VAL A 194 -4.06 -4.43 -18.08
CA VAL A 194 -4.24 -5.54 -17.12
C VAL A 194 -3.46 -6.77 -17.56
N THR A 195 -3.43 -7.07 -18.87
CA THR A 195 -2.61 -8.16 -19.43
C THR A 195 -1.13 -7.95 -19.12
N ALA A 196 -0.62 -6.74 -19.39
CA ALA A 196 0.78 -6.41 -19.13
C ALA A 196 1.11 -6.46 -17.63
N TRP A 197 0.20 -5.99 -16.79
CA TRP A 197 0.34 -6.05 -15.33
C TRP A 197 0.36 -7.49 -14.82
N CYS A 198 -0.62 -8.31 -15.19
CA CYS A 198 -0.70 -9.73 -14.78
C CYS A 198 0.59 -10.48 -15.13
N GLU A 199 1.15 -10.25 -16.31
CA GLU A 199 2.40 -10.90 -16.73
C GLU A 199 3.62 -10.35 -15.98
N ALA A 200 3.72 -9.02 -15.82
CA ALA A 200 4.84 -8.38 -15.15
C ALA A 200 4.92 -8.75 -13.65
N PHE A 201 3.77 -8.89 -13.00
CA PHE A 201 3.66 -9.15 -11.55
C PHE A 201 3.32 -10.61 -11.20
N ALA A 202 3.27 -11.53 -12.17
CA ALA A 202 2.90 -12.94 -11.98
C ALA A 202 3.65 -13.66 -10.85
N ASN A 203 4.87 -13.20 -10.53
CA ASN A 203 5.73 -13.76 -9.48
C ASN A 203 6.07 -12.73 -8.39
N HIS A 204 5.30 -11.64 -8.29
CA HIS A 204 5.52 -10.61 -7.29
C HIS A 204 4.94 -11.05 -5.94
N TYR A 205 5.69 -10.80 -4.85
CA TYR A 205 5.23 -11.10 -3.48
C TYR A 205 3.88 -10.44 -3.20
N GLY A 206 2.99 -11.16 -2.56
CA GLY A 206 1.71 -10.64 -2.12
C GLY A 206 0.60 -10.70 -3.18
N ILE A 207 0.90 -11.08 -4.42
CA ILE A 207 -0.14 -11.26 -5.45
C ILE A 207 -0.94 -12.53 -5.18
N VAL A 208 -2.25 -12.42 -5.25
CA VAL A 208 -3.17 -13.57 -5.34
C VAL A 208 -3.59 -13.70 -6.80
N LYS A 209 -3.32 -14.87 -7.39
CA LYS A 209 -3.74 -15.12 -8.77
C LYS A 209 -5.25 -15.29 -8.83
N GLN A 210 -5.92 -14.45 -9.60
CA GLN A 210 -7.35 -14.47 -9.80
C GLN A 210 -7.69 -14.51 -11.31
N PRO A 211 -8.95 -14.79 -11.68
CA PRO A 211 -9.38 -14.74 -13.08
C PRO A 211 -9.15 -13.35 -13.68
N PHE A 212 -8.82 -13.31 -14.97
CA PHE A 212 -8.54 -12.04 -15.68
C PHE A 212 -9.69 -11.03 -15.58
N GLU A 213 -10.93 -11.50 -15.68
CA GLU A 213 -12.13 -10.66 -15.60
C GLU A 213 -12.28 -10.01 -14.22
N THR A 214 -11.89 -10.73 -13.15
CA THR A 214 -11.89 -10.17 -11.78
C THR A 214 -10.83 -9.09 -11.66
N GLU A 215 -9.62 -9.35 -12.15
CA GLU A 215 -8.53 -8.36 -12.17
C GLU A 215 -8.91 -7.12 -12.97
N LEU A 216 -9.50 -7.30 -14.15
CA LEU A 216 -9.95 -6.21 -15.02
C LEU A 216 -11.01 -5.33 -14.32
N GLU A 217 -11.96 -5.93 -13.59
CA GLU A 217 -12.96 -5.16 -12.85
C GLU A 217 -12.37 -4.42 -11.66
N GLU A 218 -11.37 -4.98 -10.96
CA GLU A 218 -10.65 -4.28 -9.89
C GLU A 218 -9.91 -3.05 -10.45
N TRP A 219 -9.24 -3.19 -11.61
CA TRP A 219 -8.62 -2.05 -12.27
C TRP A 219 -9.62 -0.99 -12.72
N ARG A 220 -10.77 -1.39 -13.25
CA ARG A 220 -11.86 -0.47 -13.60
C ARG A 220 -12.45 0.23 -12.37
N GLN A 221 -12.46 -0.43 -11.22
CA GLN A 221 -12.87 0.20 -9.96
C GLN A 221 -11.87 1.28 -9.52
N LEU A 222 -10.56 1.03 -9.63
CA LEU A 222 -9.52 2.04 -9.40
C LEU A 222 -9.67 3.26 -10.33
N MET A 223 -10.08 3.06 -11.57
CA MET A 223 -10.33 4.14 -12.54
C MET A 223 -11.58 4.99 -12.20
N ARG A 224 -12.37 4.60 -11.22
CA ARG A 224 -13.53 5.39 -10.73
C ARG A 224 -13.20 6.19 -9.46
N GLU A 225 -12.01 6.04 -8.92
CA GLU A 225 -11.58 6.79 -7.75
C GLU A 225 -11.32 8.27 -8.11
N ASP A 226 -11.56 9.19 -7.16
CA ASP A 226 -11.46 10.63 -7.38
C ASP A 226 -10.04 11.11 -7.76
N ASP A 227 -9.01 10.35 -7.39
CA ASP A 227 -7.61 10.66 -7.69
C ASP A 227 -7.10 10.00 -8.98
N PHE A 228 -7.98 9.36 -9.76
CA PHE A 228 -7.63 8.79 -11.05
C PHE A 228 -7.35 9.88 -12.09
N ASP A 229 -6.12 9.88 -12.61
CA ASP A 229 -5.70 10.72 -13.73
C ASP A 229 -5.03 9.84 -14.80
N PRO A 230 -5.72 9.54 -15.92
CA PRO A 230 -5.19 8.68 -16.97
C PRO A 230 -3.93 9.25 -17.63
N SER A 231 -3.72 10.56 -17.59
CA SER A 231 -2.54 11.23 -18.12
C SER A 231 -1.27 11.04 -17.27
N LEU A 232 -1.41 10.38 -16.10
CA LEU A 232 -0.31 9.94 -15.24
C LEU A 232 -0.05 8.43 -15.32
N TRP A 233 -0.80 7.73 -16.18
CA TRP A 233 -0.62 6.31 -16.43
C TRP A 233 0.04 6.11 -17.80
N PHE A 234 1.25 5.55 -17.82
CA PHE A 234 2.07 5.43 -19.01
C PHE A 234 2.20 3.98 -19.46
N LEU A 235 1.99 3.74 -20.75
CA LEU A 235 2.14 2.43 -21.41
C LEU A 235 3.34 2.47 -22.34
N ALA A 236 4.32 1.59 -22.13
CA ALA A 236 5.35 1.30 -23.12
C ALA A 236 4.82 0.27 -24.11
N TYR A 237 5.00 0.50 -25.40
CA TYR A 237 4.50 -0.39 -26.44
C TYR A 237 5.58 -0.68 -27.51
N ASN A 238 5.47 -1.85 -28.14
CA ASN A 238 6.27 -2.20 -29.31
C ASN A 238 5.75 -1.43 -30.53
N CYS A 239 6.63 -0.67 -31.20
CA CYS A 239 6.26 0.15 -32.35
C CYS A 239 5.83 -0.65 -33.59
N ASP A 240 6.24 -1.93 -33.72
CA ASP A 240 5.95 -2.76 -34.88
C ASP A 240 4.48 -3.23 -34.92
N ASP A 241 3.91 -3.56 -33.74
CA ASP A 241 2.59 -4.18 -33.60
C ASP A 241 1.65 -3.51 -32.59
N GLY A 242 2.12 -2.49 -31.91
CA GLY A 242 1.35 -1.78 -30.87
C GLY A 242 1.17 -2.54 -29.53
N THR A 243 1.77 -3.71 -29.39
CA THR A 243 1.65 -4.53 -28.17
C THR A 243 2.18 -3.76 -26.94
N VAL A 244 1.37 -3.65 -25.88
CA VAL A 244 1.81 -3.09 -24.60
C VAL A 244 2.81 -4.04 -23.94
N VAL A 245 4.01 -3.54 -23.66
CA VAL A 245 5.15 -4.31 -23.14
C VAL A 245 5.55 -3.93 -21.71
N GLY A 246 5.03 -2.80 -21.21
CA GLY A 246 5.27 -2.33 -19.86
C GLY A 246 4.34 -1.18 -19.47
N LEU A 247 4.29 -0.89 -18.19
CA LEU A 247 3.41 0.13 -17.62
C LEU A 247 4.10 0.86 -16.48
N CYS A 248 3.65 2.10 -16.24
CA CYS A 248 3.98 2.88 -15.04
C CYS A 248 2.72 3.65 -14.63
N VAL A 249 2.17 3.32 -13.46
CA VAL A 249 0.96 3.92 -12.90
C VAL A 249 1.35 4.89 -11.80
N CYS A 250 0.99 6.15 -11.98
CA CYS A 250 1.29 7.19 -11.01
C CYS A 250 0.01 7.85 -10.49
N HIS A 251 0.07 8.32 -9.26
CA HIS A 251 -0.94 9.17 -8.62
C HIS A 251 -0.29 10.53 -8.32
N ALA A 252 -1.04 11.61 -8.48
CA ALA A 252 -0.51 12.98 -8.31
C ALA A 252 -0.02 13.26 -6.90
N SER A 253 -0.50 12.51 -5.89
CA SER A 253 -0.08 12.65 -4.50
C SER A 253 0.23 11.31 -3.86
N ALA A 254 1.17 11.31 -2.92
CA ALA A 254 1.45 10.17 -2.06
C ALA A 254 0.67 10.27 -0.74
N PRO A 255 0.29 9.13 -0.11
CA PRO A 255 -0.32 9.13 1.21
C PRO A 255 0.56 9.89 2.23
N GLY A 256 0.00 10.95 2.83
CA GLY A 256 0.72 11.79 3.80
C GLY A 256 1.75 12.75 3.20
N ASP A 257 1.87 12.85 1.87
CA ASP A 257 2.75 13.80 1.20
C ASP A 257 2.12 14.30 -0.12
N PRO A 258 1.35 15.39 -0.09
CA PRO A 258 0.67 15.93 -1.28
C PRO A 258 1.63 16.57 -2.30
N ASP A 259 2.87 16.87 -1.91
CA ASP A 259 3.87 17.50 -2.80
C ASP A 259 4.66 16.44 -3.61
N ARG A 260 4.49 15.16 -3.32
CA ARG A 260 5.13 14.07 -4.05
C ARG A 260 4.12 13.12 -4.65
N ALA A 261 4.37 12.71 -5.88
CA ALA A 261 3.60 11.67 -6.54
C ALA A 261 3.90 10.29 -5.94
N ARG A 262 2.94 9.38 -6.04
CA ARG A 262 3.16 7.96 -5.77
C ARG A 262 3.20 7.19 -7.09
N ILE A 263 4.23 6.39 -7.31
CA ILE A 263 4.23 5.33 -8.32
C ILE A 263 3.70 4.08 -7.63
N SER A 264 2.48 3.66 -7.98
CA SER A 264 1.86 2.45 -7.42
C SER A 264 2.37 1.19 -8.08
N ASP A 265 2.50 1.23 -9.41
CA ASP A 265 2.87 0.08 -10.21
C ASP A 265 3.86 0.49 -11.30
N ILE A 266 4.94 -0.27 -11.40
CA ILE A 266 5.85 -0.21 -12.55
C ILE A 266 6.28 -1.62 -12.91
N GLY A 267 5.99 -2.01 -14.14
CA GLY A 267 6.23 -3.38 -14.60
C GLY A 267 6.61 -3.44 -16.08
N VAL A 268 7.40 -4.44 -16.42
CA VAL A 268 7.76 -4.79 -17.81
C VAL A 268 7.51 -6.27 -18.00
N ARG A 269 6.78 -6.64 -19.04
CA ARG A 269 6.47 -8.04 -19.37
C ARG A 269 7.75 -8.87 -19.53
N PRO A 270 7.80 -10.12 -19.04
CA PRO A 270 9.03 -10.93 -18.99
C PRO A 270 9.84 -10.99 -20.29
N PRO A 271 9.25 -11.15 -21.50
CA PRO A 271 10.02 -11.19 -22.76
C PRO A 271 10.74 -9.88 -23.12
N TRP A 272 10.34 -8.76 -22.47
CA TRP A 272 10.83 -7.41 -22.75
C TRP A 272 11.71 -6.84 -21.64
N GLN A 273 11.94 -7.59 -20.57
CA GLN A 273 12.81 -7.19 -19.47
C GLN A 273 14.28 -7.09 -19.88
N ARG A 274 15.07 -6.37 -19.07
CA ARG A 274 16.53 -6.17 -19.23
C ARG A 274 16.93 -5.43 -20.53
N ARG A 275 15.99 -4.71 -21.15
CA ARG A 275 16.21 -3.86 -22.34
C ARG A 275 16.19 -2.36 -22.03
N GLY A 276 16.15 -1.95 -20.77
CA GLY A 276 16.11 -0.53 -20.37
C GLY A 276 14.71 0.09 -20.30
N ILE A 277 13.62 -0.65 -20.65
CA ILE A 277 12.25 -0.13 -20.70
C ILE A 277 11.79 0.40 -19.35
N GLY A 278 12.03 -0.33 -18.23
CA GLY A 278 11.64 0.12 -16.90
C GLY A 278 12.33 1.43 -16.48
N ARG A 279 13.60 1.62 -16.86
CA ARG A 279 14.32 2.87 -16.64
C ARG A 279 13.73 4.02 -17.48
N ALA A 280 13.39 3.74 -18.74
CA ALA A 280 12.79 4.74 -19.62
C ALA A 280 11.40 5.17 -19.12
N LEU A 281 10.57 4.22 -18.65
CA LEU A 281 9.25 4.49 -18.03
C LEU A 281 9.39 5.39 -16.78
N LEU A 282 10.32 5.10 -15.87
CA LEU A 282 10.55 5.92 -14.68
C LEU A 282 10.97 7.34 -15.03
N LEU A 283 11.95 7.49 -15.92
CA LEU A 283 12.43 8.81 -16.32
C LEU A 283 11.36 9.62 -17.05
N HIS A 284 10.51 8.96 -17.86
CA HIS A 284 9.36 9.59 -18.51
C HIS A 284 8.34 10.05 -17.48
N ALA A 285 7.96 9.19 -16.53
CA ALA A 285 7.05 9.53 -15.44
C ALA A 285 7.59 10.70 -14.60
N PHE A 286 8.87 10.70 -14.22
CA PHE A 286 9.49 11.80 -13.48
C PHE A 286 9.42 13.12 -14.24
N GLY A 287 9.65 13.09 -15.56
CA GLY A 287 9.49 14.27 -16.42
C GLY A 287 8.06 14.82 -16.41
N ALA A 288 7.08 13.95 -16.65
CA ALA A 288 5.66 14.31 -16.69
C ALA A 288 5.16 14.84 -15.34
N LEU A 289 5.62 14.28 -14.22
CA LEU A 289 5.30 14.75 -12.87
C LEU A 289 5.94 16.09 -12.56
N ALA A 290 7.21 16.28 -12.92
CA ALA A 290 7.91 17.55 -12.73
C ALA A 290 7.30 18.68 -13.57
N ASP A 291 6.85 18.40 -14.80
CA ASP A 291 6.16 19.37 -15.66
C ASP A 291 4.83 19.86 -15.07
N ARG A 292 4.20 19.07 -14.19
CA ARG A 292 3.02 19.44 -13.39
C ARG A 292 3.37 20.21 -12.10
N GLY A 293 4.65 20.45 -11.82
CA GLY A 293 5.10 21.16 -10.61
C GLY A 293 5.19 20.27 -9.37
N ILE A 294 5.02 18.96 -9.50
CA ILE A 294 5.20 18.00 -8.41
C ILE A 294 6.68 17.97 -8.03
N GLN A 295 6.97 17.96 -6.72
CA GLN A 295 8.33 18.17 -6.20
C GLN A 295 9.17 16.90 -6.13
N GLY A 296 8.57 15.72 -6.32
CA GLY A 296 9.26 14.45 -6.26
C GLY A 296 8.33 13.26 -6.40
N SER A 297 8.86 12.06 -6.23
CA SER A 297 8.07 10.85 -6.27
C SER A 297 8.52 9.83 -5.24
N VAL A 298 7.59 8.98 -4.81
CA VAL A 298 7.85 7.85 -3.93
C VAL A 298 7.27 6.56 -4.50
N LEU A 299 7.89 5.44 -4.15
CA LEU A 299 7.34 4.10 -4.37
C LEU A 299 7.78 3.17 -3.23
N SER A 300 7.08 2.04 -3.08
CA SER A 300 7.44 0.99 -2.13
C SER A 300 8.04 -0.20 -2.87
N VAL A 301 9.12 -0.78 -2.34
CA VAL A 301 9.77 -1.95 -2.93
C VAL A 301 10.10 -3.00 -1.87
N ASP A 302 9.79 -4.27 -2.18
CA ASP A 302 10.24 -5.41 -1.40
C ASP A 302 11.77 -5.54 -1.50
N THR A 303 12.46 -5.57 -0.35
CA THR A 303 13.93 -5.71 -0.29
C THR A 303 14.42 -7.06 -0.80
N GLU A 304 13.57 -8.09 -0.78
CA GLU A 304 13.88 -9.43 -1.29
C GLU A 304 13.45 -9.61 -2.76
N ASN A 305 13.04 -8.52 -3.42
CA ASN A 305 12.62 -8.56 -4.82
C ASN A 305 13.76 -8.99 -5.75
N LYS A 306 13.58 -10.15 -6.39
CA LYS A 306 14.58 -10.77 -7.28
C LYS A 306 14.60 -10.20 -8.71
N SER A 307 13.68 -9.30 -9.06
CA SER A 307 13.60 -8.70 -10.40
C SER A 307 14.72 -7.69 -10.69
N GLY A 308 15.44 -7.23 -9.66
CA GLY A 308 16.41 -6.15 -9.74
C GLY A 308 15.80 -4.76 -9.62
N ALA A 309 14.56 -4.65 -9.14
CA ALA A 309 13.87 -3.38 -8.96
C ALA A 309 14.59 -2.39 -8.03
N PRO A 310 15.18 -2.79 -6.88
CA PRO A 310 15.95 -1.86 -6.04
C PRO A 310 17.09 -1.18 -6.82
N ALA A 311 17.89 -1.95 -7.54
CA ALA A 311 19.00 -1.41 -8.35
C ALA A 311 18.51 -0.50 -9.50
N LEU A 312 17.35 -0.79 -10.07
CA LEU A 312 16.71 0.08 -11.07
C LEU A 312 16.36 1.43 -10.46
N TYR A 313 15.74 1.46 -9.28
CA TYR A 313 15.32 2.70 -8.61
C TYR A 313 16.52 3.53 -8.17
N GLU A 314 17.54 2.92 -7.58
CA GLU A 314 18.81 3.58 -7.25
C GLU A 314 19.48 4.14 -8.52
N GLY A 315 19.48 3.37 -9.61
CA GLY A 315 20.04 3.78 -10.90
C GLY A 315 19.36 4.96 -11.59
N VAL A 316 18.13 5.34 -11.17
CA VAL A 316 17.44 6.56 -11.62
C VAL A 316 17.51 7.69 -10.58
N GLY A 317 18.20 7.49 -9.46
CA GLY A 317 18.45 8.49 -8.44
C GLY A 317 17.51 8.45 -7.23
N MET A 318 16.67 7.41 -7.12
CA MET A 318 15.88 7.20 -5.91
C MET A 318 16.75 6.68 -4.76
N HIS A 319 16.38 6.99 -3.53
CA HIS A 319 17.03 6.48 -2.32
C HIS A 319 16.00 6.05 -1.28
N SER A 320 16.37 5.11 -0.42
CA SER A 320 15.51 4.66 0.67
C SER A 320 15.43 5.72 1.76
N VAL A 321 14.21 6.08 2.16
CA VAL A 321 13.96 7.05 3.24
C VAL A 321 13.34 6.42 4.48
N ARG A 322 12.74 5.24 4.34
CA ARG A 322 12.10 4.51 5.43
C ARG A 322 11.96 3.04 5.08
N ALA A 323 12.06 2.18 6.08
CA ALA A 323 11.70 0.77 5.96
C ALA A 323 10.48 0.44 6.83
N ASN A 324 9.63 -0.44 6.29
CA ASN A 324 8.51 -1.02 7.00
C ASN A 324 8.63 -2.54 6.97
N HIS A 325 8.46 -3.15 8.14
CA HIS A 325 8.38 -4.60 8.26
C HIS A 325 6.94 -5.07 8.14
N THR A 326 6.73 -6.11 7.36
CA THR A 326 5.46 -6.83 7.29
C THR A 326 5.54 -8.05 8.19
N TYR A 327 4.55 -8.20 9.04
CA TYR A 327 4.38 -9.30 9.98
C TYR A 327 3.15 -10.10 9.61
N VAL A 328 3.23 -11.42 9.78
CA VAL A 328 2.16 -12.35 9.38
C VAL A 328 1.86 -13.30 10.54
N LYS A 329 0.57 -13.43 10.87
CA LYS A 329 0.05 -14.43 11.81
C LYS A 329 -0.87 -15.39 11.07
N GLU A 330 -0.52 -16.67 11.04
CA GLU A 330 -1.36 -17.70 10.44
C GLU A 330 -2.62 -17.92 11.29
N LEU A 331 -3.79 -17.79 10.67
CA LEU A 331 -5.09 -18.04 11.30
C LEU A 331 -5.63 -19.42 10.98
N ARG A 332 -5.35 -19.93 9.79
CA ARG A 332 -5.66 -21.30 9.33
C ARG A 332 -4.53 -21.79 8.44
N PRO A 333 -3.93 -22.96 8.76
CA PRO A 333 -2.96 -23.58 7.85
C PRO A 333 -3.64 -24.06 6.57
N GLY A 334 -2.87 -24.17 5.48
CA GLY A 334 -3.39 -24.64 4.21
C GLY A 334 -2.50 -24.31 3.03
N ARG A 335 -3.03 -24.49 1.82
CA ARG A 335 -2.35 -24.16 0.58
C ARG A 335 -2.20 -22.64 0.46
N ASN A 336 -0.99 -22.19 0.27
CA ASN A 336 -0.74 -20.76 0.05
C ASN A 336 -1.18 -20.34 -1.35
N LEU A 337 -2.12 -19.40 -1.42
CA LEU A 337 -2.60 -18.80 -2.66
C LEU A 337 -1.89 -17.47 -2.97
N VAL A 338 -1.11 -16.95 -2.02
CA VAL A 338 -0.34 -15.72 -2.17
C VAL A 338 1.06 -16.07 -2.69
N VAL A 339 1.54 -15.38 -3.70
CA VAL A 339 2.91 -15.51 -4.21
C VAL A 339 3.89 -15.08 -3.11
N GLN A 340 4.94 -15.90 -2.89
CA GLN A 340 5.94 -15.72 -1.83
C GLN A 340 7.27 -15.20 -2.39
#